data_0d9688da7bca6bb6b0cf3ff08fca46df
#
_entry.id   0d9688da7bca6bb6b0cf3ff08fca46df
#
_cell.length_a   1.000
_cell.length_b   1.000
_cell.length_c   1.000
_cell.angle_alpha   90.00
_cell.angle_beta   90.00
_cell.angle_gamma   90.00
#
_symmetry.space_group_name_H-M   'P 1'
#
loop_
_entity.id
_entity.type
_entity.pdbx_description
1 polymer ?
#
loop_
_entity_poly.entity_id
_entity_poly.type
_entity_poly.pdbx_seq_one_letter_code
_entity_poly.pdbx_strand_id
1 'polypeptide(L)'
;VASHRLLVRAGYIRRQAPGIFAWLPLGLKVRRRVEQVIHEEMERAGAQQVHFPALLPREPYERTGRWTEYGDGIFRLKDRKDADYLLAPTHEEVFTLLVKDLYSSYKDLPVTLYQIQDKYRDEARPRAGLLRGREFSMKDAYSFDVTDEGLSASYQAQRDAYERIFTRLGMEYVIVKADAGAMGGSKSEEFLHPTAIGEDTFVRSAGGYAANVEAYQTPVPASIPIEGQPEPVVFESPNTPTIETLVALANDRHARADRAWAAGDTLKNVVLALTNLDGSRELVVVAVPGDRDVDLKRAEAAFAPAEVEAANEDDFRKHPGLVKGYIGPWSPAGAVLGEESSTGIRFVRDPRVVDGTAWITGANLDEKHVFNLVAGRDFVADGVVDITDVRDGDPAPDGSGPIETARGMEIGHVFQLGRKYAEALDLKVLDENGKLVTVTMGSYGIGVTRILAAIAEANHDERGLIWPTEVAPFHVQVVATGKDDVAMNLADGLAAEFDAQGFDVLFDDRPKVSPGVKFGDAELIGVPFIVISGRNAAEGIVEVWDRRSGERNDIPATEALAWLRARAN
;
A
#
# COMPACT_ATOMS: atom_id res chain seq x y z
N VAL A 1 4.29 17.98 -2.20
CA VAL A 1 2.84 17.73 -2.11
C VAL A 1 2.16 18.88 -1.39
N ALA A 2 0.89 19.16 -1.73
CA ALA A 2 0.13 20.28 -1.21
C ALA A 2 -0.11 20.16 0.30
N SER A 3 -0.49 18.98 0.76
CA SER A 3 -0.74 18.70 2.18
C SER A 3 0.43 19.11 3.07
N HIS A 4 1.66 18.70 2.74
CA HIS A 4 2.83 19.05 3.53
C HIS A 4 3.04 20.57 3.60
N ARG A 5 2.98 21.24 2.46
CA ARG A 5 3.15 22.70 2.38
C ARG A 5 2.11 23.43 3.23
N LEU A 6 0.84 23.04 3.12
CA LEU A 6 -0.27 23.68 3.84
C LEU A 6 -0.24 23.39 5.33
N LEU A 7 0.03 22.15 5.74
CA LEU A 7 0.16 21.79 7.15
C LEU A 7 1.30 22.55 7.87
N VAL A 8 2.41 22.76 7.18
CA VAL A 8 3.53 23.57 7.73
C VAL A 8 3.14 25.06 7.78
N ARG A 9 2.59 25.61 6.70
CA ARG A 9 2.20 27.03 6.64
C ARG A 9 1.11 27.39 7.63
N ALA A 10 0.11 26.52 7.80
CA ALA A 10 -1.00 26.76 8.71
C ALA A 10 -0.69 26.46 10.19
N GLY A 11 0.52 26.03 10.51
CA GLY A 11 0.93 25.79 11.90
C GLY A 11 0.41 24.50 12.52
N TYR A 12 0.23 23.45 11.72
CA TYR A 12 -0.15 22.11 12.20
C TYR A 12 1.05 21.29 12.63
N ILE A 13 2.14 21.38 11.89
CA ILE A 13 3.38 20.62 12.13
C ILE A 13 4.62 21.48 11.91
N ARG A 14 5.76 21.05 12.49
CA ARG A 14 7.09 21.60 12.22
C ARG A 14 8.11 20.47 12.06
N ARG A 15 8.95 20.58 11.04
CA ARG A 15 10.03 19.62 10.80
C ARG A 15 11.12 19.78 11.85
N GLN A 16 11.50 18.68 12.50
CA GLN A 16 12.64 18.58 13.40
C GLN A 16 13.87 18.04 12.66
N ALA A 17 13.65 16.97 11.86
CA ALA A 17 14.65 16.35 11.02
C ALA A 17 13.93 15.71 9.80
N PRO A 18 14.65 15.18 8.81
CA PRO A 18 14.03 14.43 7.72
C PRO A 18 13.17 13.29 8.24
N GLY A 19 11.86 13.33 7.92
CA GLY A 19 10.89 12.33 8.36
C GLY A 19 10.48 12.37 9.83
N ILE A 20 10.86 13.42 10.57
CA ILE A 20 10.53 13.61 11.99
C ILE A 20 9.91 14.99 12.19
N PHE A 21 8.71 15.02 12.77
CA PHE A 21 7.90 16.23 12.91
C PHE A 21 7.38 16.44 14.32
N ALA A 22 7.42 17.69 14.77
CA ALA A 22 6.68 18.14 15.95
C ALA A 22 5.22 18.43 15.57
N TRP A 23 4.30 18.04 16.43
CA TRP A 23 2.88 18.34 16.32
C TRP A 23 2.57 19.64 17.09
N LEU A 24 2.00 20.62 16.39
CA LEU A 24 1.57 21.87 16.99
C LEU A 24 0.09 21.75 17.46
N PRO A 25 -0.44 22.72 18.21
CA PRO A 25 -1.77 22.59 18.81
C PRO A 25 -2.89 22.22 17.80
N LEU A 26 -2.92 22.86 16.63
CA LEU A 26 -3.90 22.53 15.59
C LEU A 26 -3.74 21.10 15.07
N GLY A 27 -2.51 20.69 14.78
CA GLY A 27 -2.20 19.35 14.29
C GLY A 27 -2.55 18.27 15.31
N LEU A 28 -2.26 18.51 16.58
CA LEU A 28 -2.58 17.57 17.65
C LEU A 28 -4.09 17.43 17.85
N LYS A 29 -4.87 18.50 17.70
CA LYS A 29 -6.34 18.42 17.73
C LYS A 29 -6.89 17.53 16.63
N VAL A 30 -6.45 17.71 15.39
CA VAL A 30 -6.88 16.85 14.26
C VAL A 30 -6.47 15.40 14.49
N ARG A 31 -5.20 15.16 14.89
CA ARG A 31 -4.71 13.82 15.20
C ARG A 31 -5.58 13.12 16.24
N ARG A 32 -5.92 13.79 17.34
CA ARG A 32 -6.78 13.22 18.41
C ARG A 32 -8.18 12.90 17.91
N ARG A 33 -8.74 13.67 16.99
CA ARG A 33 -10.06 13.37 16.40
C ARG A 33 -10.01 12.14 15.50
N VAL A 34 -8.97 12.00 14.69
CA VAL A 34 -8.74 10.76 13.92
C VAL A 34 -8.57 9.56 14.85
N GLU A 35 -7.76 9.69 15.89
CA GLU A 35 -7.57 8.65 16.92
C GLU A 35 -8.88 8.29 17.60
N GLN A 36 -9.74 9.26 17.92
CA GLN A 36 -11.04 9.04 18.57
C GLN A 36 -11.96 8.18 17.70
N VAL A 37 -12.08 8.47 16.41
CA VAL A 37 -12.86 7.65 15.47
C VAL A 37 -12.35 6.21 15.46
N ILE A 38 -11.04 6.03 15.45
CA ILE A 38 -10.41 4.71 15.46
C ILE A 38 -10.71 3.98 16.79
N HIS A 39 -10.57 4.64 17.93
CA HIS A 39 -10.89 4.06 19.25
C HIS A 39 -12.34 3.57 19.32
N GLU A 40 -13.28 4.39 18.93
CA GLU A 40 -14.71 4.05 18.96
C GLU A 40 -15.02 2.82 18.09
N GLU A 41 -14.46 2.71 16.91
CA GLU A 41 -14.69 1.58 16.01
C GLU A 41 -13.93 0.32 16.44
N MET A 42 -12.76 0.45 17.08
CA MET A 42 -12.05 -0.69 17.66
C MET A 42 -12.83 -1.27 18.86
N GLU A 43 -13.31 -0.42 19.76
CA GLU A 43 -14.15 -0.85 20.90
C GLU A 43 -15.46 -1.48 20.41
N ARG A 44 -16.10 -0.90 19.40
CA ARG A 44 -17.30 -1.47 18.77
C ARG A 44 -17.06 -2.85 18.17
N ALA A 45 -15.87 -3.10 17.64
CA ALA A 45 -15.44 -4.41 17.12
C ALA A 45 -15.02 -5.39 18.23
N GLY A 46 -15.09 -5.00 19.51
CA GLY A 46 -14.75 -5.83 20.66
C GLY A 46 -13.27 -5.85 21.01
N ALA A 47 -12.44 -5.01 20.40
CA ALA A 47 -11.02 -4.91 20.71
C ALA A 47 -10.80 -4.11 22.00
N GLN A 48 -9.78 -4.50 22.79
CA GLN A 48 -9.43 -3.85 24.05
C GLN A 48 -8.09 -3.12 23.91
N GLN A 49 -8.04 -1.89 24.42
CA GLN A 49 -6.86 -1.04 24.32
C GLN A 49 -5.79 -1.44 25.32
N VAL A 50 -4.56 -1.53 24.84
CA VAL A 50 -3.33 -1.61 25.64
C VAL A 50 -2.35 -0.54 25.17
N HIS A 51 -1.23 -0.37 25.83
CA HIS A 51 -0.17 0.53 25.40
C HIS A 51 1.19 -0.04 25.77
N PHE A 52 1.95 -0.38 24.75
CA PHE A 52 3.31 -0.92 24.90
C PHE A 52 4.37 0.17 24.78
N PRO A 53 5.56 -0.03 25.37
CA PRO A 53 6.70 0.84 25.13
C PRO A 53 7.17 0.77 23.68
N ALA A 54 7.80 1.83 23.22
CA ALA A 54 8.44 1.88 21.89
C ALA A 54 9.89 1.38 21.94
N LEU A 55 10.55 1.48 23.10
CA LEU A 55 11.88 0.94 23.34
C LEU A 55 11.76 -0.53 23.78
N LEU A 56 12.24 -1.44 22.96
CA LEU A 56 12.02 -2.89 23.12
C LEU A 56 13.35 -3.66 23.16
N PRO A 57 13.42 -4.77 23.92
CA PRO A 57 14.59 -5.63 23.94
C PRO A 57 14.73 -6.45 22.65
N ARG A 58 15.96 -6.78 22.27
CA ARG A 58 16.31 -7.55 21.07
C ARG A 58 15.73 -8.96 21.05
N GLU A 59 15.73 -9.67 22.17
CA GLU A 59 15.50 -11.11 22.24
C GLU A 59 14.20 -11.58 21.56
N PRO A 60 13.02 -10.98 21.76
CA PRO A 60 11.80 -11.40 21.07
C PRO A 60 11.89 -11.29 19.54
N TYR A 61 12.54 -10.25 19.04
CA TYR A 61 12.72 -10.02 17.61
C TYR A 61 13.75 -10.96 16.98
N GLU A 62 14.74 -11.39 17.76
CA GLU A 62 15.70 -12.41 17.35
C GLU A 62 15.02 -13.79 17.22
N ARG A 63 14.15 -14.15 18.16
CA ARG A 63 13.37 -15.38 18.11
C ARG A 63 12.45 -15.50 16.92
N THR A 64 11.85 -14.39 16.47
CA THR A 64 11.01 -14.36 15.27
C THR A 64 11.79 -14.20 13.97
N GLY A 65 13.11 -14.01 14.04
CA GLY A 65 13.99 -13.75 12.89
C GLY A 65 13.99 -12.28 12.44
N ARG A 66 13.06 -11.45 12.93
CA ARG A 66 12.88 -10.06 12.45
C ARG A 66 14.02 -9.12 12.81
N TRP A 67 14.82 -9.45 13.83
CA TRP A 67 16.04 -8.69 14.13
C TRP A 67 16.99 -8.61 12.92
N THR A 68 17.07 -9.67 12.13
CA THR A 68 17.93 -9.75 10.94
C THR A 68 17.15 -9.47 9.65
N GLU A 69 15.98 -10.08 9.49
CA GLU A 69 15.17 -10.00 8.27
C GLU A 69 14.68 -8.55 7.94
N TYR A 70 14.49 -7.73 8.96
CA TYR A 70 14.10 -6.32 8.77
C TYR A 70 15.23 -5.44 8.22
N GLY A 71 16.47 -5.94 8.21
CA GLY A 71 17.64 -5.26 7.66
C GLY A 71 17.93 -3.93 8.33
N ASP A 72 18.29 -2.94 7.52
CA ASP A 72 18.64 -1.58 7.98
C ASP A 72 17.42 -0.72 8.35
N GLY A 73 16.22 -1.23 8.15
CA GLY A 73 14.98 -0.51 8.48
C GLY A 73 14.69 -0.40 9.98
N ILE A 74 15.41 -1.09 10.85
CA ILE A 74 15.29 -1.02 12.31
C ILE A 74 16.30 -0.05 12.90
N PHE A 75 15.84 0.85 13.79
CA PHE A 75 16.73 1.60 14.68
C PHE A 75 17.19 0.70 15.82
N ARG A 76 18.47 0.30 15.81
CA ARG A 76 19.13 -0.51 16.85
C ARG A 76 19.96 0.39 17.73
N LEU A 77 19.94 0.13 19.03
CA LEU A 77 20.71 0.88 20.02
C LEU A 77 21.18 -0.01 21.17
N LYS A 78 22.13 0.48 21.93
CA LYS A 78 22.63 -0.18 23.13
C LYS A 78 22.41 0.67 24.36
N ASP A 79 22.13 0.03 25.48
CA ASP A 79 22.09 0.70 26.76
C ASP A 79 23.50 0.86 27.37
N ARG A 80 23.58 1.46 28.57
CA ARG A 80 24.85 1.69 29.26
C ARG A 80 25.59 0.40 29.69
N LYS A 81 24.89 -0.75 29.63
CA LYS A 81 25.43 -2.08 29.96
C LYS A 81 25.71 -2.91 28.71
N ASP A 82 25.68 -2.26 27.54
CA ASP A 82 25.91 -2.88 26.22
C ASP A 82 24.82 -3.88 25.81
N ALA A 83 23.63 -3.83 26.44
CA ALA A 83 22.49 -4.64 26.02
C ALA A 83 21.83 -4.04 24.78
N ASP A 84 21.44 -4.91 23.83
CA ASP A 84 20.81 -4.50 22.57
C ASP A 84 19.31 -4.25 22.74
N TYR A 85 18.87 -3.13 22.18
CA TYR A 85 17.49 -2.69 22.09
C TYR A 85 17.17 -2.25 20.66
N LEU A 86 15.87 -2.06 20.39
CA LEU A 86 15.38 -1.44 19.17
C LEU A 86 14.26 -0.45 19.49
N LEU A 87 14.04 0.49 18.57
CA LEU A 87 12.80 1.26 18.52
C LEU A 87 11.79 0.50 17.65
N ALA A 88 10.62 0.26 18.18
CA ALA A 88 9.62 -0.63 17.59
C ALA A 88 9.21 -0.21 16.16
N PRO A 89 9.46 -1.02 15.14
CA PRO A 89 8.88 -0.84 13.80
C PRO A 89 7.43 -1.33 13.74
N THR A 90 7.10 -2.37 14.48
CA THR A 90 5.79 -2.95 14.78
C THR A 90 5.87 -3.71 16.11
N HIS A 91 4.77 -4.27 16.63
CA HIS A 91 4.73 -4.83 17.98
C HIS A 91 4.20 -6.29 18.07
N GLU A 92 4.24 -7.07 16.99
CA GLU A 92 3.74 -8.45 16.96
C GLU A 92 4.27 -9.30 18.11
N GLU A 93 5.58 -9.20 18.37
CA GLU A 93 6.29 -9.99 19.38
C GLU A 93 5.77 -9.73 20.78
N VAL A 94 5.64 -8.46 21.15
CA VAL A 94 5.27 -8.10 22.53
C VAL A 94 3.79 -8.35 22.81
N PHE A 95 2.92 -8.21 21.82
CA PHE A 95 1.52 -8.63 21.94
C PHE A 95 1.41 -10.15 22.13
N THR A 96 2.16 -10.92 21.35
CA THR A 96 2.20 -12.39 21.48
C THR A 96 2.68 -12.83 22.86
N LEU A 97 3.72 -12.19 23.39
CA LEU A 97 4.26 -12.49 24.71
C LEU A 97 3.30 -12.11 25.84
N LEU A 98 2.57 -10.98 25.70
CA LEU A 98 1.55 -10.58 26.66
C LEU A 98 0.42 -11.63 26.75
N VAL A 99 -0.10 -12.07 25.60
CA VAL A 99 -1.16 -13.09 25.57
C VAL A 99 -0.67 -14.41 26.12
N LYS A 100 0.57 -14.81 25.83
CA LYS A 100 1.20 -16.01 26.41
C LYS A 100 1.28 -15.94 27.93
N ASP A 101 1.59 -14.80 28.49
CA ASP A 101 1.71 -14.59 29.92
C ASP A 101 0.36 -14.61 30.64
N LEU A 102 -0.70 -14.10 29.97
CA LEU A 102 -2.02 -13.92 30.59
C LEU A 102 -2.96 -15.11 30.40
N TYR A 103 -2.86 -15.87 29.30
CA TYR A 103 -3.88 -16.84 28.91
C TYR A 103 -3.30 -18.22 28.66
N SER A 104 -4.03 -19.25 29.11
CA SER A 104 -3.61 -20.65 28.97
C SER A 104 -4.71 -21.59 28.48
N SER A 105 -5.93 -21.10 28.28
CA SER A 105 -7.10 -21.90 27.91
C SER A 105 -7.83 -21.32 26.70
N TYR A 106 -8.42 -22.19 25.89
CA TYR A 106 -9.33 -21.80 24.82
C TYR A 106 -10.50 -20.93 25.28
N LYS A 107 -10.87 -21.00 26.57
CA LYS A 107 -11.93 -20.21 27.16
C LYS A 107 -11.59 -18.72 27.25
N ASP A 108 -10.30 -18.37 27.19
CA ASP A 108 -9.81 -17.01 27.23
C ASP A 108 -9.83 -16.36 25.84
N LEU A 109 -10.01 -17.16 24.79
CA LEU A 109 -9.99 -16.74 23.39
C LEU A 109 -11.39 -16.87 22.74
N PRO A 110 -11.72 -16.10 21.68
CA PRO A 110 -10.83 -15.13 21.01
C PRO A 110 -10.61 -13.85 21.83
N VAL A 111 -9.48 -13.22 21.61
CA VAL A 111 -9.19 -11.88 22.14
C VAL A 111 -8.55 -11.03 21.05
N THR A 112 -8.96 -9.77 20.97
CA THR A 112 -8.33 -8.76 20.12
C THR A 112 -7.87 -7.60 20.99
N LEU A 113 -6.58 -7.30 20.92
CA LEU A 113 -5.94 -6.19 21.61
C LEU A 113 -5.43 -5.18 20.60
N TYR A 114 -5.45 -3.89 20.95
CA TYR A 114 -4.93 -2.85 20.07
C TYR A 114 -4.27 -1.72 20.86
N GLN A 115 -3.46 -0.97 20.17
CA GLN A 115 -2.89 0.28 20.65
C GLN A 115 -2.85 1.31 19.53
N ILE A 116 -2.70 2.59 19.92
CA ILE A 116 -2.18 3.64 19.07
C ILE A 116 -0.84 4.05 19.67
N GLN A 117 0.25 3.82 18.93
CA GLN A 117 1.62 4.04 19.40
C GLN A 117 2.50 4.52 18.27
N ASP A 118 3.52 5.30 18.61
CA ASP A 118 4.53 5.72 17.65
C ASP A 118 5.40 4.53 17.23
N LYS A 119 5.71 4.50 15.93
CA LYS A 119 6.56 3.50 15.28
C LYS A 119 7.78 4.20 14.71
N TYR A 120 8.86 3.44 14.61
CA TYR A 120 10.15 3.94 14.18
C TYR A 120 10.69 3.04 13.07
N ARG A 121 10.98 3.63 11.92
CA ARG A 121 11.60 2.93 10.79
C ARG A 121 12.72 3.79 10.24
N ASP A 122 13.91 3.23 10.08
CA ASP A 122 15.05 3.95 9.49
C ASP A 122 14.88 4.07 7.98
N GLU A 123 13.91 4.88 7.61
CA GLU A 123 13.56 5.13 6.21
C GLU A 123 14.68 5.88 5.51
N ALA A 124 15.28 5.25 4.50
CA ALA A 124 16.41 5.82 3.77
C ALA A 124 16.05 7.10 3.01
N ARG A 125 14.79 7.24 2.56
CA ARG A 125 14.30 8.37 1.76
C ARG A 125 12.96 8.88 2.26
N PRO A 126 12.91 9.55 3.42
CA PRO A 126 11.69 10.19 3.89
C PRO A 126 11.21 11.23 2.88
N ARG A 127 9.91 11.25 2.58
CA ARG A 127 9.36 12.14 1.57
C ARG A 127 7.89 12.49 1.85
N ALA A 128 7.41 13.53 1.16
CA ALA A 128 6.03 13.97 1.21
C ALA A 128 5.50 14.29 2.63
N GLY A 129 6.38 14.78 3.52
CA GLY A 129 6.00 15.17 4.89
C GLY A 129 5.56 13.97 5.73
N LEU A 130 4.32 14.00 6.21
CA LEU A 130 3.75 12.96 7.06
C LEU A 130 3.41 11.65 6.33
N LEU A 131 3.50 11.60 5.00
CA LEU A 131 3.15 10.41 4.23
C LEU A 131 4.17 9.28 4.40
N ARG A 132 5.45 9.63 4.45
CA ARG A 132 6.53 8.67 4.64
C ARG A 132 7.62 9.24 5.54
N GLY A 133 7.51 8.93 6.82
CA GLY A 133 8.40 9.42 7.86
C GLY A 133 9.20 8.30 8.53
N ARG A 134 10.10 8.72 9.44
CA ARG A 134 10.93 7.83 10.26
C ARG A 134 10.32 7.58 11.64
N GLU A 135 9.52 8.51 12.13
CA GLU A 135 8.68 8.39 13.33
C GLU A 135 7.26 8.77 12.95
N PHE A 136 6.30 7.89 13.23
CA PHE A 136 4.89 8.07 12.87
C PHE A 136 3.98 7.29 13.81
N SER A 137 2.74 7.74 13.95
CA SER A 137 1.74 7.06 14.76
C SER A 137 0.97 6.03 13.94
N MET A 138 0.78 4.87 14.54
CA MET A 138 0.01 3.77 13.96
C MET A 138 -0.97 3.19 14.99
N LYS A 139 -2.20 2.91 14.57
CA LYS A 139 -3.04 1.95 15.27
C LYS A 139 -2.63 0.56 14.80
N ASP A 140 -2.22 -0.27 15.71
CA ASP A 140 -1.98 -1.68 15.47
C ASP A 140 -2.82 -2.54 16.42
N ALA A 141 -3.57 -3.46 15.83
CA ALA A 141 -4.39 -4.44 16.53
C ALA A 141 -3.95 -5.85 16.16
N TYR A 142 -4.15 -6.77 17.09
CA TYR A 142 -3.78 -8.18 16.94
C TYR A 142 -4.90 -9.03 17.50
N SER A 143 -5.37 -10.01 16.71
CA SER A 143 -6.33 -11.00 17.15
C SER A 143 -5.65 -12.33 17.44
N PHE A 144 -6.17 -13.04 18.44
CA PHE A 144 -5.68 -14.33 18.88
C PHE A 144 -6.86 -15.30 18.94
N ASP A 145 -6.77 -16.35 18.15
CA ASP A 145 -7.83 -17.34 17.98
C ASP A 145 -7.26 -18.77 18.11
N VAL A 146 -8.12 -19.71 18.49
CA VAL A 146 -7.74 -21.13 18.64
C VAL A 146 -7.73 -21.84 17.28
N THR A 147 -8.66 -21.44 16.39
CA THR A 147 -8.89 -22.09 15.08
C THR A 147 -8.76 -21.10 13.92
N ASP A 148 -8.57 -21.63 12.72
CA ASP A 148 -8.49 -20.81 11.51
C ASP A 148 -9.84 -20.19 11.13
N GLU A 149 -10.96 -20.85 11.48
CA GLU A 149 -12.30 -20.30 11.35
C GLU A 149 -12.48 -19.09 12.29
N GLY A 150 -11.98 -19.20 13.54
CA GLY A 150 -11.96 -18.10 14.50
C GLY A 150 -11.14 -16.92 13.97
N LEU A 151 -9.94 -17.17 13.43
CA LEU A 151 -9.13 -16.14 12.79
C LEU A 151 -9.88 -15.46 11.64
N SER A 152 -10.57 -16.22 10.81
CA SER A 152 -11.36 -15.65 9.71
C SER A 152 -12.48 -14.73 10.20
N ALA A 153 -13.14 -15.09 11.31
CA ALA A 153 -14.17 -14.24 11.93
C ALA A 153 -13.58 -12.95 12.52
N SER A 154 -12.46 -13.06 13.24
CA SER A 154 -11.73 -11.90 13.79
C SER A 154 -11.23 -10.97 12.68
N TYR A 155 -10.69 -11.52 11.60
CA TYR A 155 -10.26 -10.78 10.42
C TYR A 155 -11.42 -10.00 9.80
N GLN A 156 -12.59 -10.64 9.62
CA GLN A 156 -13.76 -9.98 9.04
C GLN A 156 -14.25 -8.83 9.93
N ALA A 157 -14.30 -9.04 11.25
CA ALA A 157 -14.69 -8.00 12.20
C ALA A 157 -13.78 -6.76 12.12
N GLN A 158 -12.47 -6.95 11.99
CA GLN A 158 -11.52 -5.86 11.82
C GLN A 158 -11.62 -5.18 10.46
N ARG A 159 -11.81 -5.96 9.40
CA ARG A 159 -12.04 -5.43 8.06
C ARG A 159 -13.28 -4.54 8.00
N ASP A 160 -14.38 -4.98 8.58
CA ASP A 160 -15.63 -4.20 8.66
C ASP A 160 -15.45 -2.92 9.49
N ALA A 161 -14.67 -2.98 10.58
CA ALA A 161 -14.33 -1.80 11.37
C ALA A 161 -13.51 -0.78 10.54
N TYR A 162 -12.60 -1.23 9.69
CA TYR A 162 -11.84 -0.35 8.80
C TYR A 162 -12.73 0.36 7.80
N GLU A 163 -13.68 -0.34 7.19
CA GLU A 163 -14.65 0.28 6.29
C GLU A 163 -15.45 1.39 6.99
N ARG A 164 -15.88 1.17 8.24
CA ARG A 164 -16.56 2.20 9.04
C ARG A 164 -15.65 3.38 9.38
N ILE A 165 -14.40 3.11 9.79
CA ILE A 165 -13.41 4.15 10.10
C ILE A 165 -13.20 5.07 8.88
N PHE A 166 -12.87 4.51 7.73
CA PHE A 166 -12.57 5.33 6.54
C PHE A 166 -13.81 6.06 6.01
N THR A 167 -14.99 5.43 6.09
CA THR A 167 -16.26 6.09 5.75
C THR A 167 -16.53 7.29 6.67
N ARG A 168 -16.38 7.13 7.99
CA ARG A 168 -16.53 8.21 8.98
C ARG A 168 -15.53 9.35 8.76
N LEU A 169 -14.30 9.02 8.39
CA LEU A 169 -13.26 10.00 8.07
C LEU A 169 -13.46 10.67 6.70
N GLY A 170 -14.50 10.29 5.94
CA GLY A 170 -14.79 10.84 4.62
C GLY A 170 -13.74 10.47 3.56
N MET A 171 -13.04 9.34 3.74
CA MET A 171 -12.00 8.89 2.83
C MET A 171 -12.56 7.90 1.80
N GLU A 172 -12.29 8.16 0.53
CA GLU A 172 -12.44 7.16 -0.52
C GLU A 172 -11.37 6.09 -0.36
N TYR A 173 -11.76 4.83 -0.52
CA TYR A 173 -10.82 3.70 -0.46
C TYR A 173 -11.20 2.59 -1.43
N VAL A 174 -10.20 1.82 -1.83
CA VAL A 174 -10.35 0.57 -2.58
C VAL A 174 -9.65 -0.52 -1.78
N ILE A 175 -10.32 -1.66 -1.59
CA ILE A 175 -9.73 -2.83 -0.93
C ILE A 175 -9.09 -3.69 -2.00
N VAL A 176 -7.79 -3.91 -1.87
CA VAL A 176 -7.01 -4.70 -2.83
C VAL A 176 -6.41 -5.93 -2.17
N LYS A 177 -6.33 -7.01 -2.93
CA LYS A 177 -5.54 -8.17 -2.51
C LYS A 177 -4.06 -7.77 -2.50
N ALA A 178 -3.37 -8.11 -1.43
CA ALA A 178 -1.97 -7.81 -1.23
C ALA A 178 -1.15 -9.09 -1.00
N ASP A 179 0.15 -8.99 -1.24
CA ASP A 179 1.09 -10.01 -0.80
C ASP A 179 1.42 -9.78 0.69
N ALA A 180 1.44 -10.85 1.47
CA ALA A 180 1.79 -10.79 2.89
C ALA A 180 3.28 -10.51 3.15
N GLY A 181 4.14 -10.71 2.15
CA GLY A 181 5.58 -10.45 2.22
C GLY A 181 6.27 -11.08 3.42
N ALA A 182 7.21 -10.37 4.01
CA ALA A 182 7.96 -10.81 5.20
C ALA A 182 7.08 -11.00 6.46
N MET A 183 5.88 -10.41 6.50
CA MET A 183 4.92 -10.63 7.61
C MET A 183 4.44 -12.07 7.64
N GLY A 184 4.32 -12.73 6.48
CA GLY A 184 3.81 -14.09 6.34
C GLY A 184 2.28 -14.16 6.44
N GLY A 185 1.74 -15.37 6.31
CA GLY A 185 0.30 -15.60 6.43
C GLY A 185 -0.37 -16.00 5.12
N SER A 186 -1.67 -16.30 5.20
CA SER A 186 -2.45 -16.88 4.10
C SER A 186 -3.32 -15.86 3.35
N LYS A 187 -3.60 -14.71 3.94
CA LYS A 187 -4.45 -13.67 3.37
C LYS A 187 -3.99 -12.29 3.82
N SER A 188 -3.96 -11.38 2.88
CA SER A 188 -3.62 -9.97 3.13
C SER A 188 -4.44 -9.07 2.21
N GLU A 189 -4.98 -7.99 2.77
CA GLU A 189 -5.71 -6.95 2.03
C GLU A 189 -5.26 -5.57 2.48
N GLU A 190 -5.06 -4.68 1.51
CA GLU A 190 -4.75 -3.28 1.74
C GLU A 190 -5.96 -2.40 1.43
N PHE A 191 -6.13 -1.37 2.25
CA PHE A 191 -7.04 -0.27 1.98
C PHE A 191 -6.24 0.86 1.35
N LEU A 192 -6.44 1.09 0.06
CA LEU A 192 -5.75 2.12 -0.71
C LEU A 192 -6.67 3.32 -0.94
N HIS A 193 -6.20 4.50 -0.58
CA HIS A 193 -6.84 5.75 -0.98
C HIS A 193 -6.37 6.13 -2.39
N PRO A 194 -7.27 6.17 -3.40
CA PRO A 194 -6.88 6.55 -4.76
C PRO A 194 -6.37 7.98 -4.81
N THR A 195 -5.14 8.18 -5.24
CA THR A 195 -4.53 9.50 -5.35
C THR A 195 -3.31 9.48 -6.27
N ALA A 196 -3.14 10.53 -7.07
CA ALA A 196 -2.01 10.65 -7.99
C ALA A 196 -0.64 10.70 -7.29
N ILE A 197 -0.60 11.11 -6.02
CA ILE A 197 0.62 11.15 -5.21
C ILE A 197 0.90 9.83 -4.49
N GLY A 198 0.02 8.84 -4.64
CA GLY A 198 0.18 7.51 -4.04
C GLY A 198 1.48 6.84 -4.47
N GLU A 199 2.03 6.00 -3.61
CA GLU A 199 3.27 5.28 -3.87
C GLU A 199 3.02 3.92 -4.51
N ASP A 200 1.84 3.35 -4.26
CA ASP A 200 1.47 2.03 -4.71
C ASP A 200 0.71 2.08 -6.03
N THR A 201 0.99 1.12 -6.89
CA THR A 201 0.22 0.91 -8.11
C THR A 201 -0.68 -0.29 -7.91
N PHE A 202 -1.97 -0.11 -8.18
CA PHE A 202 -2.95 -1.18 -8.12
C PHE A 202 -3.74 -1.26 -9.42
N VAL A 203 -4.40 -2.37 -9.62
CA VAL A 203 -5.29 -2.61 -10.74
C VAL A 203 -6.71 -2.77 -10.27
N ARG A 204 -7.66 -2.30 -11.07
CA ARG A 204 -9.09 -2.47 -10.82
C ARG A 204 -9.84 -2.68 -12.13
N SER A 205 -10.98 -3.40 -12.07
CA SER A 205 -11.94 -3.51 -13.16
C SER A 205 -13.25 -2.81 -12.82
N ALA A 206 -14.01 -2.45 -13.83
CA ALA A 206 -15.35 -1.90 -13.64
C ALA A 206 -16.32 -2.89 -12.94
N GLY A 207 -16.03 -4.19 -13.02
CA GLY A 207 -16.82 -5.23 -12.36
C GLY A 207 -16.42 -5.50 -10.91
N GLY A 208 -15.49 -4.73 -10.33
CA GLY A 208 -15.18 -4.77 -8.90
C GLY A 208 -13.93 -5.56 -8.50
N TYR A 209 -13.17 -6.14 -9.43
CA TYR A 209 -11.86 -6.69 -9.11
C TYR A 209 -10.89 -5.57 -8.74
N ALA A 210 -10.09 -5.79 -7.70
CA ALA A 210 -8.97 -4.91 -7.35
C ALA A 210 -7.84 -5.71 -6.68
N ALA A 211 -6.61 -5.40 -7.06
CA ALA A 211 -5.40 -6.03 -6.50
C ALA A 211 -4.18 -5.11 -6.65
N ASN A 212 -3.19 -5.26 -5.78
CA ASN A 212 -1.86 -4.71 -6.05
C ASN A 212 -1.30 -5.36 -7.32
N VAL A 213 -0.45 -4.63 -8.03
CA VAL A 213 0.17 -5.16 -9.26
C VAL A 213 0.91 -6.47 -8.98
N GLU A 214 1.59 -6.57 -7.84
CA GLU A 214 2.32 -7.76 -7.44
C GLU A 214 1.40 -8.97 -7.15
N ALA A 215 0.16 -8.72 -6.73
CA ALA A 215 -0.84 -9.74 -6.42
C ALA A 215 -1.79 -10.06 -7.59
N TYR A 216 -1.68 -9.33 -8.70
CA TYR A 216 -2.46 -9.62 -9.89
C TYR A 216 -2.03 -10.96 -10.49
N GLN A 217 -3.02 -11.77 -10.85
CA GLN A 217 -2.81 -13.07 -11.49
C GLN A 217 -3.29 -13.02 -12.94
N THR A 218 -2.37 -13.29 -13.85
CA THR A 218 -2.69 -13.37 -15.28
C THR A 218 -3.62 -14.56 -15.54
N PRO A 219 -4.79 -14.35 -16.14
CA PRO A 219 -5.65 -15.46 -16.57
C PRO A 219 -4.92 -16.39 -17.53
N VAL A 220 -4.98 -17.69 -17.25
CA VAL A 220 -4.35 -18.72 -18.08
C VAL A 220 -5.23 -19.02 -19.29
N PRO A 221 -4.76 -18.82 -20.53
CA PRO A 221 -5.52 -19.19 -21.71
C PRO A 221 -5.75 -20.69 -21.80
N ALA A 222 -6.75 -21.10 -22.57
CA ALA A 222 -6.94 -22.52 -22.87
C ALA A 222 -5.78 -23.06 -23.71
N SER A 223 -5.39 -24.32 -23.44
CA SER A 223 -4.40 -25.02 -24.26
C SER A 223 -4.90 -25.20 -25.70
N ILE A 224 -3.96 -25.19 -26.64
CA ILE A 224 -4.22 -25.39 -28.07
C ILE A 224 -3.82 -26.82 -28.44
N PRO A 225 -4.57 -27.52 -29.31
CA PRO A 225 -4.16 -28.84 -29.78
C PRO A 225 -2.77 -28.81 -30.42
N ILE A 226 -1.92 -29.74 -30.02
CA ILE A 226 -0.56 -29.89 -30.55
C ILE A 226 -0.57 -30.61 -31.92
N GLU A 227 -1.53 -31.50 -32.11
CA GLU A 227 -1.65 -32.26 -33.33
C GLU A 227 -1.90 -31.36 -34.56
N GLY A 228 -1.13 -31.59 -35.64
CA GLY A 228 -1.22 -30.80 -36.88
C GLY A 228 -0.52 -29.46 -36.85
N GLN A 229 0.13 -29.11 -35.77
CA GLN A 229 0.99 -27.91 -35.71
C GLN A 229 2.23 -28.10 -36.58
N PRO A 230 2.66 -27.05 -37.36
CA PRO A 230 3.87 -27.12 -38.19
C PRO A 230 5.12 -27.48 -37.39
N GLU A 231 6.07 -28.16 -38.04
CA GLU A 231 7.36 -28.47 -37.45
C GLU A 231 8.20 -27.19 -37.24
N PRO A 232 9.12 -27.17 -36.26
CA PRO A 232 10.02 -26.05 -36.04
C PRO A 232 10.98 -25.86 -37.20
N VAL A 233 11.14 -24.61 -37.65
CA VAL A 233 12.04 -24.25 -38.79
C VAL A 233 13.02 -23.18 -38.36
N VAL A 234 14.31 -23.52 -38.38
CA VAL A 234 15.40 -22.56 -38.15
C VAL A 234 15.63 -21.72 -39.38
N PHE A 235 15.83 -20.43 -39.22
CA PHE A 235 16.10 -19.50 -40.32
C PHE A 235 17.19 -18.51 -39.96
N GLU A 236 17.85 -17.99 -40.99
CA GLU A 236 18.87 -16.95 -40.86
C GLU A 236 18.18 -15.60 -40.52
N SER A 237 18.61 -15.00 -39.46
CA SER A 237 18.07 -13.74 -38.95
C SER A 237 19.19 -12.80 -38.49
N PRO A 238 20.05 -12.37 -39.42
CA PRO A 238 21.19 -11.53 -39.08
C PRO A 238 20.72 -10.16 -38.55
N ASN A 239 21.42 -9.64 -37.54
CA ASN A 239 21.17 -8.33 -36.93
C ASN A 239 19.76 -8.17 -36.34
N THR A 240 19.20 -9.23 -35.77
CA THR A 240 17.87 -9.22 -35.15
C THR A 240 17.90 -9.59 -33.65
N PRO A 241 18.71 -8.92 -32.80
CA PRO A 241 18.80 -9.25 -31.38
C PRO A 241 17.60 -8.71 -30.55
N THR A 242 16.70 -7.96 -31.18
CA THR A 242 15.51 -7.39 -30.51
C THR A 242 14.23 -7.90 -31.13
N ILE A 243 13.14 -7.90 -30.34
CA ILE A 243 11.83 -8.32 -30.83
C ILE A 243 11.36 -7.49 -32.03
N GLU A 244 11.59 -6.18 -32.00
CA GLU A 244 11.21 -5.27 -33.10
C GLU A 244 11.91 -5.65 -34.40
N THR A 245 13.22 -5.87 -34.37
CA THR A 245 14.01 -6.25 -35.57
C THR A 245 13.64 -7.65 -36.05
N LEU A 246 13.36 -8.58 -35.15
CA LEU A 246 12.89 -9.92 -35.47
C LEU A 246 11.51 -9.89 -36.16
N VAL A 247 10.56 -9.14 -35.64
CA VAL A 247 9.22 -8.98 -36.23
C VAL A 247 9.30 -8.33 -37.62
N ALA A 248 10.14 -7.31 -37.79
CA ALA A 248 10.36 -6.67 -39.08
C ALA A 248 10.89 -7.66 -40.13
N LEU A 249 11.92 -8.45 -39.77
CA LEU A 249 12.47 -9.50 -40.66
C LEU A 249 11.44 -10.58 -40.97
N ALA A 250 10.65 -11.04 -39.99
CA ALA A 250 9.62 -12.03 -40.18
C ALA A 250 8.54 -11.55 -41.16
N ASN A 251 8.12 -10.30 -41.07
CA ASN A 251 7.17 -9.71 -42.01
C ASN A 251 7.73 -9.51 -43.42
N ASP A 252 9.02 -9.18 -43.52
CA ASP A 252 9.71 -8.99 -44.84
C ASP A 252 9.94 -10.32 -45.58
N ARG A 253 10.42 -11.36 -44.86
CA ARG A 253 10.90 -12.59 -45.49
C ARG A 253 9.98 -13.80 -45.34
N HIS A 254 9.12 -13.78 -44.34
CA HIS A 254 8.25 -14.91 -43.95
C HIS A 254 6.82 -14.46 -43.69
N ALA A 255 6.31 -13.55 -44.53
CA ALA A 255 4.94 -13.00 -44.37
C ALA A 255 3.87 -14.09 -44.29
N ARG A 256 2.93 -13.89 -43.40
CA ARG A 256 1.74 -14.75 -43.24
C ARG A 256 0.65 -14.31 -44.20
N ALA A 257 -0.21 -15.26 -44.57
CA ALA A 257 -1.36 -14.99 -45.45
C ALA A 257 -2.54 -14.37 -44.74
N ASP A 258 -2.69 -14.62 -43.42
CA ASP A 258 -3.85 -14.23 -42.60
C ASP A 258 -3.66 -12.88 -41.90
N ARG A 259 -2.45 -12.56 -41.46
CA ARG A 259 -2.13 -11.30 -40.78
C ARG A 259 -0.60 -11.09 -40.72
N ALA A 260 -0.18 -9.87 -40.39
CA ALA A 260 1.23 -9.60 -40.11
C ALA A 260 1.67 -10.26 -38.76
N TRP A 261 2.95 -10.60 -38.68
CA TRP A 261 3.59 -10.97 -37.44
C TRP A 261 3.64 -9.78 -36.50
N ALA A 262 3.38 -10.04 -35.21
CA ALA A 262 3.43 -9.05 -34.15
C ALA A 262 4.36 -9.52 -33.03
N ALA A 263 4.72 -8.62 -32.12
CA ALA A 263 5.55 -8.94 -30.97
C ALA A 263 4.98 -10.07 -30.12
N GLY A 264 3.66 -10.15 -29.98
CA GLY A 264 2.97 -11.22 -29.24
C GLY A 264 3.08 -12.61 -29.87
N ASP A 265 3.56 -12.74 -31.12
CA ASP A 265 3.88 -14.03 -31.76
C ASP A 265 5.29 -14.52 -31.44
N THR A 266 6.09 -13.71 -30.77
CA THR A 266 7.46 -14.04 -30.40
C THR A 266 7.56 -14.42 -28.93
N LEU A 267 8.52 -15.28 -28.61
CA LEU A 267 8.85 -15.68 -27.24
C LEU A 267 10.20 -15.07 -26.85
N LYS A 268 10.18 -14.18 -25.87
CA LYS A 268 11.34 -13.56 -25.29
C LYS A 268 11.85 -14.42 -24.12
N ASN A 269 13.14 -14.75 -24.10
CA ASN A 269 13.76 -15.52 -23.03
C ASN A 269 14.64 -14.60 -22.19
N VAL A 270 14.11 -14.16 -21.06
CA VAL A 270 14.76 -13.19 -20.17
C VAL A 270 15.59 -13.95 -19.13
N VAL A 271 16.89 -13.64 -19.05
CA VAL A 271 17.78 -14.27 -18.07
C VAL A 271 17.84 -13.42 -16.81
N LEU A 272 17.41 -13.98 -15.70
CA LEU A 272 17.50 -13.40 -14.38
C LEU A 272 18.54 -14.12 -13.54
N ALA A 273 19.19 -13.39 -12.66
CA ALA A 273 20.09 -13.93 -11.66
C ALA A 273 19.45 -13.83 -10.28
N LEU A 274 19.40 -14.96 -9.57
CA LEU A 274 18.88 -15.05 -8.23
C LEU A 274 20.04 -15.19 -7.25
N THR A 275 20.09 -14.34 -6.23
CA THR A 275 21.03 -14.45 -5.12
C THR A 275 20.26 -14.94 -3.89
N ASN A 276 20.53 -16.16 -3.47
CA ASN A 276 19.88 -16.80 -2.32
C ASN A 276 20.45 -16.30 -0.99
N LEU A 277 19.73 -16.56 0.11
CA LEU A 277 20.13 -16.14 1.46
C LEU A 277 21.52 -16.68 1.91
N ASP A 278 21.95 -17.80 1.36
CA ASP A 278 23.27 -18.39 1.60
C ASP A 278 24.40 -17.77 0.76
N GLY A 279 24.05 -16.76 -0.07
CA GLY A 279 24.97 -16.09 -0.99
C GLY A 279 25.20 -16.85 -2.30
N SER A 280 24.58 -18.00 -2.52
CA SER A 280 24.64 -18.70 -3.80
C SER A 280 23.91 -17.92 -4.89
N ARG A 281 24.46 -17.96 -6.11
CA ARG A 281 23.91 -17.26 -7.28
C ARG A 281 23.56 -18.28 -8.34
N GLU A 282 22.31 -18.26 -8.79
CA GLU A 282 21.82 -19.12 -9.87
C GLU A 282 21.16 -18.30 -10.98
N LEU A 283 21.11 -18.86 -12.18
CA LEU A 283 20.37 -18.27 -13.30
C LEU A 283 19.03 -18.97 -13.47
N VAL A 284 18.02 -18.18 -13.79
CA VAL A 284 16.73 -18.65 -14.26
C VAL A 284 16.38 -17.92 -15.57
N VAL A 285 15.90 -18.67 -16.55
CA VAL A 285 15.41 -18.09 -17.80
C VAL A 285 13.89 -18.12 -17.76
N VAL A 286 13.29 -16.96 -18.03
CA VAL A 286 11.85 -16.79 -18.06
C VAL A 286 11.38 -16.55 -19.48
N ALA A 287 10.55 -17.44 -20.00
CA ALA A 287 9.90 -17.28 -21.30
C ALA A 287 8.65 -16.42 -21.16
N VAL A 288 8.64 -15.28 -21.83
CA VAL A 288 7.51 -14.34 -21.84
C VAL A 288 7.11 -13.98 -23.28
N PRO A 289 5.83 -13.69 -23.56
CA PRO A 289 5.43 -13.15 -24.86
C PRO A 289 6.26 -11.91 -25.21
N GLY A 290 6.67 -11.76 -26.46
CA GLY A 290 7.60 -10.70 -26.86
C GLY A 290 7.04 -9.28 -26.75
N ASP A 291 5.74 -9.15 -26.63
CA ASP A 291 5.05 -7.88 -26.33
C ASP A 291 5.02 -7.54 -24.84
N ARG A 292 5.53 -8.41 -23.97
CA ARG A 292 5.59 -8.20 -22.52
C ARG A 292 7.02 -8.02 -22.01
N ASP A 293 7.17 -7.31 -20.91
CA ASP A 293 8.44 -7.15 -20.20
C ASP A 293 8.35 -7.74 -18.80
N VAL A 294 9.48 -8.19 -18.27
CA VAL A 294 9.56 -8.65 -16.89
C VAL A 294 9.47 -7.45 -15.95
N ASP A 295 8.56 -7.49 -15.01
CA ASP A 295 8.46 -6.55 -13.90
C ASP A 295 9.30 -7.08 -12.73
N LEU A 296 10.38 -6.37 -12.39
CA LEU A 296 11.31 -6.80 -11.35
C LEU A 296 10.66 -6.90 -9.97
N LYS A 297 9.68 -6.06 -9.63
CA LYS A 297 8.98 -6.16 -8.35
C LYS A 297 8.14 -7.42 -8.27
N ARG A 298 7.45 -7.77 -9.36
CA ARG A 298 6.72 -9.03 -9.44
C ARG A 298 7.67 -10.23 -9.39
N ALA A 299 8.84 -10.11 -10.02
CA ALA A 299 9.88 -11.14 -9.96
C ALA A 299 10.45 -11.31 -8.54
N GLU A 300 10.75 -10.21 -7.85
CA GLU A 300 11.18 -10.24 -6.44
C GLU A 300 10.15 -10.94 -5.54
N ALA A 301 8.86 -10.66 -5.71
CA ALA A 301 7.79 -11.34 -4.97
C ALA A 301 7.72 -12.85 -5.31
N ALA A 302 7.82 -13.20 -6.59
CA ALA A 302 7.70 -14.58 -7.06
C ALA A 302 8.89 -15.48 -6.68
N PHE A 303 10.09 -14.92 -6.59
CA PHE A 303 11.32 -15.64 -6.26
C PHE A 303 11.79 -15.42 -4.80
N ALA A 304 10.99 -14.72 -3.99
CA ALA A 304 11.34 -14.51 -2.59
C ALA A 304 11.67 -15.85 -1.88
N PRO A 305 12.67 -15.90 -0.97
CA PRO A 305 13.43 -14.79 -0.42
C PRO A 305 14.71 -14.43 -1.18
N ALA A 306 14.92 -14.92 -2.42
CA ALA A 306 16.11 -14.60 -3.22
C ALA A 306 16.03 -13.14 -3.73
N GLU A 307 17.18 -12.47 -3.80
CA GLU A 307 17.32 -11.21 -4.51
C GLU A 307 17.33 -11.45 -6.02
N VAL A 308 16.62 -10.63 -6.79
CA VAL A 308 16.44 -10.79 -8.23
C VAL A 308 17.04 -9.62 -8.98
N GLU A 309 17.87 -9.90 -9.97
CA GLU A 309 18.39 -8.88 -10.90
C GLU A 309 18.48 -9.44 -12.33
N ALA A 310 18.62 -8.55 -13.31
CA ALA A 310 18.92 -9.00 -14.67
C ALA A 310 20.34 -9.60 -14.71
N ALA A 311 20.52 -10.69 -15.45
CA ALA A 311 21.83 -11.29 -15.64
C ALA A 311 22.81 -10.30 -16.30
N ASN A 312 24.03 -10.28 -15.81
CA ASN A 312 25.10 -9.41 -16.28
C ASN A 312 26.07 -10.14 -17.24
N GLU A 313 27.05 -9.40 -17.78
CA GLU A 313 28.03 -9.98 -18.73
C GLU A 313 28.89 -11.10 -18.12
N ASP A 314 29.14 -11.09 -16.81
CA ASP A 314 29.87 -12.16 -16.11
C ASP A 314 29.06 -13.44 -16.06
N ASP A 315 27.73 -13.32 -15.87
CA ASP A 315 26.81 -14.44 -15.88
C ASP A 315 26.81 -15.13 -17.24
N PHE A 316 26.75 -14.36 -18.35
CA PHE A 316 26.80 -14.90 -19.69
C PHE A 316 28.17 -15.54 -20.04
N ARG A 317 29.28 -14.96 -19.55
CA ARG A 317 30.60 -15.54 -19.73
C ARG A 317 30.76 -16.92 -19.06
N LYS A 318 30.13 -17.10 -17.92
CA LYS A 318 30.10 -18.37 -17.18
C LYS A 318 29.19 -19.42 -17.83
N HIS A 319 28.23 -18.99 -18.65
CA HIS A 319 27.26 -19.84 -19.31
C HIS A 319 27.28 -19.67 -20.84
N PRO A 320 28.36 -20.13 -21.51
CA PRO A 320 28.55 -19.95 -22.96
C PRO A 320 27.49 -20.69 -23.81
N GLY A 321 26.70 -21.57 -23.21
CA GLY A 321 25.54 -22.19 -23.84
C GLY A 321 24.39 -21.24 -24.12
N LEU A 322 24.39 -20.01 -23.56
CA LEU A 322 23.39 -18.95 -23.81
C LEU A 322 23.91 -17.98 -24.87
N VAL A 323 23.34 -18.00 -26.06
CA VAL A 323 23.72 -17.08 -27.15
C VAL A 323 22.93 -15.77 -26.98
N LYS A 324 23.58 -14.75 -26.40
CA LYS A 324 22.97 -13.44 -26.14
C LYS A 324 22.36 -12.83 -27.41
N GLY A 325 21.10 -12.39 -27.32
CA GLY A 325 20.32 -11.89 -28.44
C GLY A 325 19.57 -12.97 -29.24
N TYR A 326 19.93 -14.25 -29.07
CA TYR A 326 19.32 -15.38 -29.76
C TYR A 326 19.00 -16.56 -28.83
N ILE A 327 18.79 -16.28 -27.55
CA ILE A 327 18.50 -17.31 -26.54
C ILE A 327 17.14 -17.94 -26.83
N GLY A 328 17.10 -19.28 -26.80
CA GLY A 328 15.87 -20.06 -26.90
C GLY A 328 15.93 -21.35 -26.11
N PRO A 329 14.78 -21.97 -25.80
CA PRO A 329 14.72 -23.21 -25.02
C PRO A 329 15.17 -24.44 -25.79
N TRP A 330 15.29 -24.32 -27.10
CA TRP A 330 15.52 -25.41 -28.03
C TRP A 330 16.59 -25.06 -29.07
N SER A 331 17.27 -26.06 -29.56
CA SER A 331 18.14 -26.01 -30.75
C SER A 331 17.95 -27.30 -31.56
N PRO A 332 18.48 -27.36 -32.81
CA PRO A 332 18.46 -28.60 -33.60
C PRO A 332 19.14 -29.79 -32.90
N ALA A 333 19.98 -29.52 -31.90
CA ALA A 333 20.68 -30.55 -31.11
C ALA A 333 19.85 -31.02 -29.89
N GLY A 334 18.69 -30.41 -29.61
CA GLY A 334 17.82 -30.74 -28.50
C GLY A 334 17.54 -29.61 -27.54
N ALA A 335 17.03 -29.91 -26.36
CA ALA A 335 16.70 -28.94 -25.29
C ALA A 335 17.95 -28.21 -24.79
N VAL A 336 17.86 -26.89 -24.72
CA VAL A 336 18.91 -25.99 -24.23
C VAL A 336 18.64 -25.45 -22.86
N LEU A 337 17.37 -25.16 -22.53
CA LEU A 337 16.91 -24.63 -21.25
C LEU A 337 16.06 -25.67 -20.52
N GLY A 338 16.13 -25.67 -19.19
CA GLY A 338 15.50 -26.60 -18.28
C GLY A 338 16.52 -27.35 -17.43
N GLU A 339 16.12 -27.82 -16.27
CA GLU A 339 17.01 -28.55 -15.33
C GLU A 339 17.61 -29.82 -15.95
N GLU A 340 16.88 -30.49 -16.84
CA GLU A 340 17.31 -31.71 -17.55
C GLU A 340 17.94 -31.42 -18.94
N SER A 341 18.18 -30.15 -19.29
CA SER A 341 18.71 -29.75 -20.58
C SER A 341 20.24 -29.76 -20.66
N SER A 342 20.80 -29.45 -21.84
CA SER A 342 22.23 -29.34 -22.03
C SER A 342 22.94 -28.28 -21.19
N THR A 343 22.24 -27.24 -20.75
CA THR A 343 22.78 -26.19 -19.87
C THR A 343 22.49 -26.40 -18.40
N GLY A 344 21.46 -27.17 -18.07
CA GLY A 344 20.95 -27.33 -16.70
C GLY A 344 20.39 -26.04 -16.08
N ILE A 345 20.16 -25.00 -16.89
CA ILE A 345 19.65 -23.72 -16.39
C ILE A 345 18.13 -23.82 -16.26
N ARG A 346 17.62 -23.56 -15.07
CA ARG A 346 16.19 -23.57 -14.75
C ARG A 346 15.42 -22.67 -15.74
N PHE A 347 14.35 -23.21 -16.31
CA PHE A 347 13.54 -22.57 -17.32
C PHE A 347 12.07 -22.52 -16.88
N VAL A 348 11.52 -21.34 -16.75
CA VAL A 348 10.12 -21.12 -16.38
C VAL A 348 9.39 -20.30 -17.42
N ARG A 349 8.08 -20.42 -17.49
CA ARG A 349 7.25 -19.75 -18.51
C ARG A 349 6.17 -18.86 -17.90
N ASP A 350 5.84 -17.78 -18.61
CA ASP A 350 4.68 -16.94 -18.33
C ASP A 350 3.38 -17.76 -18.44
N PRO A 351 2.34 -17.48 -17.65
CA PRO A 351 1.03 -18.17 -17.71
C PRO A 351 0.38 -18.17 -19.10
N ARG A 352 0.68 -17.23 -19.97
CA ARG A 352 0.15 -17.14 -21.35
C ARG A 352 0.81 -18.14 -22.30
N VAL A 353 1.97 -18.67 -21.96
CA VAL A 353 2.70 -19.66 -22.74
C VAL A 353 2.16 -21.05 -22.39
N VAL A 354 0.98 -21.38 -22.91
CA VAL A 354 0.32 -22.67 -22.68
C VAL A 354 0.68 -23.70 -23.74
N ASP A 355 0.46 -24.99 -23.44
CA ASP A 355 0.75 -26.06 -24.37
C ASP A 355 -0.03 -25.89 -25.69
N GLY A 356 0.64 -26.15 -26.79
CA GLY A 356 0.10 -25.97 -28.15
C GLY A 356 0.29 -24.56 -28.72
N THR A 357 0.74 -23.58 -27.95
CA THR A 357 1.07 -22.26 -28.49
C THR A 357 2.38 -22.31 -29.29
N ALA A 358 2.37 -21.75 -30.50
CA ALA A 358 3.51 -21.73 -31.41
C ALA A 358 4.18 -20.35 -31.41
N TRP A 359 5.51 -20.33 -31.33
CA TRP A 359 6.28 -19.12 -31.11
C TRP A 359 7.41 -18.96 -32.11
N ILE A 360 7.80 -17.69 -32.40
CA ILE A 360 9.09 -17.33 -32.97
C ILE A 360 10.04 -16.99 -31.82
N THR A 361 11.17 -17.66 -31.71
CA THR A 361 12.14 -17.43 -30.63
C THR A 361 13.57 -17.67 -31.09
N GLY A 362 14.56 -17.37 -30.26
CA GLY A 362 15.97 -17.68 -30.55
C GLY A 362 16.18 -19.18 -30.75
N ALA A 363 17.03 -19.54 -31.71
CA ALA A 363 17.47 -20.92 -31.94
C ALA A 363 18.69 -21.30 -31.09
N ASN A 364 19.12 -20.42 -30.20
CA ASN A 364 20.36 -20.51 -29.43
C ASN A 364 21.62 -20.75 -30.29
N LEU A 365 21.58 -20.20 -31.48
CA LEU A 365 22.65 -20.14 -32.44
C LEU A 365 22.81 -18.69 -32.89
N ASP A 366 24.04 -18.27 -33.12
CA ASP A 366 24.33 -16.91 -33.55
C ASP A 366 23.58 -16.56 -34.84
N GLU A 367 22.95 -15.38 -34.86
CA GLU A 367 22.16 -14.89 -35.98
C GLU A 367 21.03 -15.82 -36.48
N LYS A 368 20.45 -16.68 -35.61
CA LYS A 368 19.36 -17.59 -35.97
C LYS A 368 18.21 -17.58 -34.99
N HIS A 369 17.01 -17.62 -35.55
CA HIS A 369 15.74 -17.84 -34.84
C HIS A 369 15.04 -19.08 -35.38
N VAL A 370 14.00 -19.52 -34.70
CA VAL A 370 13.14 -20.65 -35.06
C VAL A 370 11.70 -20.21 -35.12
N PHE A 371 10.99 -20.59 -36.18
CA PHE A 371 9.53 -20.49 -36.31
C PHE A 371 8.87 -21.76 -35.84
N ASN A 372 7.58 -21.62 -35.42
CA ASN A 372 6.71 -22.73 -35.07
C ASN A 372 7.24 -23.59 -33.90
N LEU A 373 7.97 -23.00 -32.99
CA LEU A 373 8.39 -23.71 -31.78
C LEU A 373 7.18 -23.84 -30.85
N VAL A 374 6.67 -25.06 -30.66
CA VAL A 374 5.40 -25.34 -29.97
C VAL A 374 5.66 -25.75 -28.53
N ALA A 375 5.05 -25.03 -27.58
CA ALA A 375 5.09 -25.35 -26.17
C ALA A 375 4.40 -26.72 -25.90
N GLY A 376 5.00 -27.54 -25.06
CA GLY A 376 4.52 -28.89 -24.74
C GLY A 376 4.91 -29.96 -25.78
N ARG A 377 5.39 -29.56 -26.98
CA ARG A 377 5.93 -30.48 -28.01
C ARG A 377 7.46 -30.33 -28.13
N ASP A 378 7.91 -29.11 -28.42
CA ASP A 378 9.31 -28.82 -28.76
C ASP A 378 10.11 -28.35 -27.54
N PHE A 379 9.44 -27.80 -26.56
CA PHE A 379 10.04 -27.41 -25.28
C PHE A 379 9.05 -27.58 -24.13
N VAL A 380 9.59 -27.88 -22.95
CA VAL A 380 8.86 -27.96 -21.69
C VAL A 380 9.57 -27.09 -20.68
N ALA A 381 8.83 -26.31 -19.90
CA ALA A 381 9.35 -25.51 -18.81
C ALA A 381 9.32 -26.26 -17.50
N ASP A 382 10.25 -25.97 -16.59
CA ASP A 382 10.32 -26.54 -15.23
C ASP A 382 9.20 -26.02 -14.32
N GLY A 383 8.56 -24.89 -14.72
CA GLY A 383 7.46 -24.30 -13.98
C GLY A 383 6.83 -23.11 -14.69
N VAL A 384 5.81 -22.55 -14.02
CA VAL A 384 5.12 -21.32 -14.47
C VAL A 384 5.37 -20.22 -13.45
N VAL A 385 5.65 -19.00 -13.93
CA VAL A 385 5.84 -17.82 -13.08
C VAL A 385 5.16 -16.62 -13.71
N ASP A 386 4.40 -15.86 -12.92
CA ASP A 386 3.64 -14.68 -13.37
C ASP A 386 4.35 -13.40 -12.94
N ILE A 387 5.27 -12.93 -13.77
CA ILE A 387 6.16 -11.79 -13.45
C ILE A 387 6.24 -10.73 -14.56
N THR A 388 5.33 -10.78 -15.52
CA THR A 388 5.30 -9.75 -16.57
C THR A 388 4.57 -8.48 -16.12
N ASP A 389 4.85 -7.39 -16.80
CA ASP A 389 4.17 -6.11 -16.63
C ASP A 389 2.65 -6.26 -16.83
N VAL A 390 1.91 -5.54 -16.00
CA VAL A 390 0.45 -5.48 -16.04
C VAL A 390 0.03 -4.20 -16.74
N ARG A 391 -0.90 -4.28 -17.67
CA ARG A 391 -1.28 -3.16 -18.54
C ARG A 391 -2.78 -2.91 -18.51
N ASP A 392 -3.16 -1.67 -18.76
CA ASP A 392 -4.55 -1.31 -19.01
C ASP A 392 -5.12 -2.14 -20.17
N GLY A 393 -6.30 -2.72 -19.95
CA GLY A 393 -6.94 -3.62 -20.91
C GLY A 393 -6.65 -5.10 -20.70
N ASP A 394 -5.71 -5.47 -19.82
CA ASP A 394 -5.53 -6.88 -19.44
C ASP A 394 -6.81 -7.41 -18.77
N PRO A 395 -7.15 -8.70 -18.93
CA PRO A 395 -8.38 -9.24 -18.36
C PRO A 395 -8.25 -9.44 -16.84
N ALA A 396 -9.29 -9.08 -16.09
CA ALA A 396 -9.38 -9.42 -14.68
C ALA A 396 -9.47 -10.94 -14.47
N PRO A 397 -8.76 -11.50 -13.45
CA PRO A 397 -8.75 -12.96 -13.21
C PRO A 397 -10.12 -13.56 -12.89
N ASP A 398 -11.04 -12.76 -12.37
CA ASP A 398 -12.41 -13.16 -12.01
C ASP A 398 -13.41 -13.00 -13.15
N GLY A 399 -12.96 -12.59 -14.34
CA GLY A 399 -13.81 -12.34 -15.50
C GLY A 399 -14.64 -11.05 -15.44
N SER A 400 -14.37 -10.16 -14.49
CA SER A 400 -15.12 -8.92 -14.28
C SER A 400 -14.85 -7.81 -15.31
N GLY A 401 -14.07 -8.11 -16.35
CA GLY A 401 -13.76 -7.20 -17.46
C GLY A 401 -12.29 -6.78 -17.52
N PRO A 402 -11.96 -5.82 -18.39
CA PRO A 402 -10.60 -5.32 -18.50
C PRO A 402 -10.23 -4.51 -17.24
N ILE A 403 -8.97 -4.59 -16.86
CA ILE A 403 -8.42 -3.79 -15.77
C ILE A 403 -7.86 -2.47 -16.27
N GLU A 404 -7.78 -1.52 -15.35
CA GLU A 404 -7.02 -0.28 -15.46
C GLU A 404 -6.08 -0.14 -14.27
N THR A 405 -4.93 0.47 -14.49
CA THR A 405 -3.95 0.76 -13.45
C THR A 405 -4.25 2.12 -12.80
N ALA A 406 -4.10 2.21 -11.50
CA ALA A 406 -4.26 3.43 -10.73
C ALA A 406 -3.19 3.54 -9.66
N ARG A 407 -2.98 4.76 -9.14
CA ARG A 407 -2.10 4.99 -8.00
C ARG A 407 -2.90 5.15 -6.73
N GLY A 408 -2.40 4.57 -5.66
CA GLY A 408 -3.01 4.61 -4.35
C GLY A 408 -2.02 4.85 -3.23
N MET A 409 -2.55 5.25 -2.10
CA MET A 409 -1.83 5.41 -0.85
C MET A 409 -2.39 4.42 0.15
N GLU A 410 -1.56 3.55 0.68
CA GLU A 410 -1.94 2.62 1.73
C GLU A 410 -2.33 3.38 3.00
N ILE A 411 -3.58 3.24 3.43
CA ILE A 411 -4.13 3.84 4.65
C ILE A 411 -4.40 2.83 5.74
N GLY A 412 -4.55 1.56 5.38
CA GLY A 412 -4.72 0.46 6.31
C GLY A 412 -4.37 -0.88 5.68
N HIS A 413 -4.00 -1.84 6.51
CA HIS A 413 -3.64 -3.18 6.08
C HIS A 413 -4.15 -4.21 7.09
N VAL A 414 -4.71 -5.30 6.60
CA VAL A 414 -5.21 -6.40 7.40
C VAL A 414 -4.59 -7.72 6.96
N PHE A 415 -4.09 -8.51 7.93
CA PHE A 415 -3.37 -9.77 7.69
C PHE A 415 -3.97 -10.93 8.47
N GLN A 416 -4.06 -12.08 7.85
CA GLN A 416 -4.11 -13.36 8.55
C GLN A 416 -2.67 -13.89 8.68
N LEU A 417 -2.01 -13.60 9.80
CA LEU A 417 -0.61 -13.99 10.04
C LEU A 417 -0.46 -15.50 10.21
N GLY A 418 -1.49 -16.19 10.68
CA GLY A 418 -1.41 -17.58 11.06
C GLY A 418 -0.62 -17.79 12.35
N ARG A 419 0.26 -18.79 12.36
CA ARG A 419 0.96 -19.26 13.57
C ARG A 419 2.43 -18.85 13.67
N LYS A 420 2.95 -18.15 12.69
CA LYS A 420 4.38 -17.78 12.61
C LYS A 420 4.94 -17.22 13.92
N TYR A 421 4.31 -16.19 14.47
CA TYR A 421 4.77 -15.54 15.70
C TYR A 421 4.46 -16.38 16.95
N ALA A 422 3.31 -17.00 17.00
CA ALA A 422 2.92 -17.88 18.10
C ALA A 422 3.82 -19.11 18.20
N GLU A 423 4.24 -19.69 17.09
CA GLU A 423 5.23 -20.79 17.06
C GLU A 423 6.60 -20.32 17.53
N ALA A 424 7.11 -19.22 16.98
CA ALA A 424 8.43 -18.69 17.33
C ALA A 424 8.56 -18.31 18.81
N LEU A 425 7.47 -17.83 19.42
CA LEU A 425 7.41 -17.36 20.81
C LEU A 425 6.75 -18.37 21.76
N ASP A 426 6.34 -19.54 21.23
CA ASP A 426 5.72 -20.64 21.99
C ASP A 426 4.42 -20.23 22.70
N LEU A 427 3.53 -19.53 21.98
CA LEU A 427 2.17 -19.21 22.46
C LEU A 427 1.22 -20.36 22.14
N LYS A 428 0.85 -21.11 23.19
CA LYS A 428 -0.08 -22.24 23.15
C LYS A 428 -1.11 -22.12 24.25
N VAL A 429 -2.31 -22.62 23.99
CA VAL A 429 -3.39 -22.73 24.96
C VAL A 429 -3.93 -24.15 24.95
N LEU A 430 -4.57 -24.56 26.04
CA LEU A 430 -5.30 -25.81 26.11
C LEU A 430 -6.61 -25.70 25.32
N ASP A 431 -6.85 -26.63 24.41
CA ASP A 431 -8.14 -26.77 23.71
C ASP A 431 -9.21 -27.41 24.63
N GLU A 432 -10.41 -27.62 24.11
CA GLU A 432 -11.53 -28.23 24.83
C GLU A 432 -11.26 -29.67 25.28
N ASN A 433 -10.31 -30.36 24.67
CA ASN A 433 -9.89 -31.72 25.00
C ASN A 433 -8.66 -31.77 25.92
N GLY A 434 -8.19 -30.60 26.39
CA GLY A 434 -7.00 -30.50 27.25
C GLY A 434 -5.68 -30.65 26.50
N LYS A 435 -5.66 -30.58 25.18
CA LYS A 435 -4.46 -30.64 24.34
C LYS A 435 -3.93 -29.22 24.10
N LEU A 436 -2.61 -29.04 24.20
CA LEU A 436 -1.94 -27.80 23.81
C LEU A 436 -2.01 -27.59 22.31
N VAL A 437 -2.54 -26.45 21.90
CA VAL A 437 -2.61 -26.01 20.49
C VAL A 437 -1.98 -24.64 20.33
N THR A 438 -1.25 -24.44 19.22
CA THR A 438 -0.65 -23.14 18.89
C THR A 438 -1.72 -22.18 18.46
N VAL A 439 -1.72 -20.98 19.04
CA VAL A 439 -2.65 -19.90 18.72
C VAL A 439 -2.41 -19.37 17.31
N THR A 440 -3.46 -19.02 16.60
CA THR A 440 -3.41 -18.35 15.30
C THR A 440 -3.73 -16.87 15.43
N MET A 441 -3.05 -16.04 14.65
CA MET A 441 -3.04 -14.58 14.83
C MET A 441 -3.42 -13.83 13.56
N GLY A 442 -4.09 -12.69 13.77
CA GLY A 442 -4.26 -11.63 12.77
C GLY A 442 -3.53 -10.36 13.21
N SER A 443 -3.16 -9.53 12.24
CA SER A 443 -2.54 -8.21 12.47
C SER A 443 -3.24 -7.17 11.60
N TYR A 444 -3.54 -6.01 12.20
CA TYR A 444 -4.39 -4.99 11.59
C TYR A 444 -3.82 -3.60 11.87
N GLY A 445 -3.23 -2.97 10.85
CA GLY A 445 -2.55 -1.68 10.98
C GLY A 445 -3.29 -0.53 10.29
N ILE A 446 -3.32 0.64 10.91
CA ILE A 446 -3.77 1.90 10.33
C ILE A 446 -2.73 2.97 10.60
N GLY A 447 -2.20 3.60 9.54
CA GLY A 447 -1.26 4.71 9.67
C GLY A 447 -1.98 6.01 10.03
N VAL A 448 -2.12 6.33 11.30
CA VAL A 448 -2.83 7.53 11.79
C VAL A 448 -2.23 8.81 11.21
N THR A 449 -0.91 8.94 11.26
CA THR A 449 -0.18 10.08 10.70
C THR A 449 -0.41 10.23 9.20
N ARG A 450 -0.37 9.12 8.48
CA ARG A 450 -0.60 9.07 7.02
C ARG A 450 -2.04 9.43 6.66
N ILE A 451 -3.02 8.96 7.41
CA ILE A 451 -4.43 9.32 7.22
C ILE A 451 -4.63 10.83 7.33
N LEU A 452 -4.07 11.48 8.34
CA LEU A 452 -4.18 12.92 8.50
C LEU A 452 -3.62 13.66 7.27
N ALA A 453 -2.48 13.23 6.78
CA ALA A 453 -1.89 13.79 5.56
C ALA A 453 -2.75 13.52 4.32
N ALA A 454 -3.33 12.33 4.20
CA ALA A 454 -4.22 11.97 3.09
C ALA A 454 -5.52 12.80 3.11
N ILE A 455 -6.10 13.02 4.28
CA ILE A 455 -7.28 13.90 4.43
C ILE A 455 -6.93 15.33 4.02
N ALA A 456 -5.78 15.85 4.46
CA ALA A 456 -5.31 17.18 4.09
C ALA A 456 -5.04 17.30 2.58
N GLU A 457 -4.47 16.26 1.96
CA GLU A 457 -4.19 16.23 0.52
C GLU A 457 -5.48 16.18 -0.32
N ALA A 458 -6.50 15.46 0.14
CA ALA A 458 -7.80 15.37 -0.55
C ALA A 458 -8.71 16.57 -0.31
N ASN A 459 -8.46 17.37 0.74
CA ASN A 459 -9.37 18.43 1.20
C ASN A 459 -8.64 19.78 1.32
N HIS A 460 -8.28 20.36 0.20
CA HIS A 460 -7.68 21.70 0.13
C HIS A 460 -8.03 22.40 -1.19
N ASP A 461 -7.76 23.69 -1.24
CA ASP A 461 -7.73 24.50 -2.47
C ASP A 461 -6.41 25.27 -2.57
N GLU A 462 -6.32 26.22 -3.46
CA GLU A 462 -5.13 27.05 -3.65
C GLU A 462 -4.81 27.94 -2.43
N ARG A 463 -5.80 28.24 -1.60
CA ARG A 463 -5.71 29.15 -0.46
C ARG A 463 -5.37 28.44 0.84
N GLY A 464 -5.89 27.23 1.04
CA GLY A 464 -5.66 26.51 2.30
C GLY A 464 -6.37 25.17 2.41
N LEU A 465 -6.41 24.67 3.64
CA LEU A 465 -7.07 23.43 4.01
C LEU A 465 -8.59 23.59 4.08
N ILE A 466 -9.33 22.50 3.91
CA ILE A 466 -10.78 22.42 4.05
C ILE A 466 -11.11 21.14 4.80
N TRP A 467 -10.98 21.17 6.12
CA TRP A 467 -11.18 19.97 6.93
C TRP A 467 -12.62 19.45 6.86
N PRO A 468 -12.83 18.12 6.75
CA PRO A 468 -14.11 17.51 7.08
C PRO A 468 -14.50 17.81 8.52
N THR A 469 -15.78 18.01 8.80
CA THR A 469 -16.29 18.38 10.13
C THR A 469 -15.86 17.40 11.21
N GLU A 470 -15.88 16.09 10.92
CA GLU A 470 -15.53 15.02 11.87
C GLU A 470 -14.10 15.16 12.44
N VAL A 471 -13.16 15.66 11.66
CA VAL A 471 -11.73 15.75 12.04
C VAL A 471 -11.20 17.18 12.15
N ALA A 472 -11.99 18.17 11.85
CA ALA A 472 -11.58 19.58 11.93
C ALA A 472 -11.06 19.93 13.34
N PRO A 473 -10.02 20.78 13.45
CA PRO A 473 -9.48 21.17 14.76
C PRO A 473 -10.49 21.96 15.61
N PHE A 474 -11.39 22.67 14.92
CA PHE A 474 -12.54 23.38 15.51
C PHE A 474 -13.75 23.21 14.59
N HIS A 475 -14.96 23.23 15.16
CA HIS A 475 -16.19 23.15 14.37
C HIS A 475 -16.47 24.47 13.65
N VAL A 476 -16.21 25.60 14.31
CA VAL A 476 -16.49 26.94 13.81
C VAL A 476 -15.36 27.90 14.17
N GLN A 477 -15.06 28.81 13.26
CA GLN A 477 -14.21 29.96 13.53
C GLN A 477 -15.07 31.22 13.56
N VAL A 478 -14.98 31.98 14.65
CA VAL A 478 -15.62 33.30 14.79
C VAL A 478 -14.56 34.37 14.56
N VAL A 479 -14.83 35.29 13.63
CA VAL A 479 -13.90 36.35 13.24
C VAL A 479 -14.54 37.72 13.50
N ALA A 480 -13.89 38.50 14.33
CA ALA A 480 -14.27 39.89 14.55
C ALA A 480 -13.47 40.80 13.61
N THR A 481 -14.15 41.66 12.85
CA THR A 481 -13.53 42.66 11.97
C THR A 481 -14.11 44.06 12.28
N GLY A 482 -13.30 45.09 12.14
CA GLY A 482 -13.73 46.45 12.42
C GLY A 482 -12.86 47.13 13.49
N LYS A 483 -13.10 48.41 13.70
CA LYS A 483 -12.34 49.22 14.65
C LYS A 483 -13.14 49.55 15.90
N ASP A 484 -14.43 49.23 15.91
CA ASP A 484 -15.37 49.51 17.01
C ASP A 484 -15.62 48.25 17.88
N ASP A 485 -16.10 48.50 19.08
CA ASP A 485 -16.37 47.45 20.04
C ASP A 485 -17.65 46.65 19.70
N VAL A 486 -18.50 47.15 18.80
CA VAL A 486 -19.79 46.49 18.48
C VAL A 486 -19.57 45.15 17.80
N ALA A 487 -18.72 45.14 16.77
CA ALA A 487 -18.40 43.91 16.06
C ALA A 487 -17.68 42.90 16.96
N MET A 488 -16.76 43.36 17.83
CA MET A 488 -16.04 42.52 18.77
C MET A 488 -16.98 41.91 19.83
N ASN A 489 -17.85 42.73 20.42
CA ASN A 489 -18.79 42.25 21.45
C ASN A 489 -19.82 41.26 20.86
N LEU A 490 -20.28 41.47 19.62
CA LEU A 490 -21.16 40.51 18.96
C LEU A 490 -20.44 39.20 18.68
N ALA A 491 -19.21 39.25 18.20
CA ALA A 491 -18.38 38.05 17.97
C ALA A 491 -18.10 37.28 19.26
N ASP A 492 -17.76 37.98 20.35
CA ASP A 492 -17.52 37.37 21.67
C ASP A 492 -18.77 36.66 22.18
N GLY A 493 -19.94 37.31 22.07
CA GLY A 493 -21.20 36.70 22.45
C GLY A 493 -21.55 35.44 21.65
N LEU A 494 -21.31 35.44 20.33
CA LEU A 494 -21.51 34.28 19.47
C LEU A 494 -20.53 33.15 19.79
N ALA A 495 -19.26 33.48 20.00
CA ALA A 495 -18.26 32.47 20.39
C ALA A 495 -18.65 31.79 21.70
N ALA A 496 -19.06 32.55 22.72
CA ALA A 496 -19.55 32.03 23.99
C ALA A 496 -20.83 31.18 23.83
N GLU A 497 -21.77 31.59 22.98
CA GLU A 497 -22.99 30.83 22.69
C GLU A 497 -22.66 29.47 22.04
N PHE A 498 -21.81 29.46 21.02
CA PHE A 498 -21.43 28.22 20.33
C PHE A 498 -20.69 27.26 21.27
N ASP A 499 -19.75 27.78 22.08
CA ASP A 499 -19.05 26.99 23.09
C ASP A 499 -20.01 26.36 24.11
N ALA A 500 -20.95 27.15 24.64
CA ALA A 500 -21.97 26.67 25.57
C ALA A 500 -22.91 25.59 24.96
N GLN A 501 -23.01 25.53 23.63
CA GLN A 501 -23.78 24.54 22.90
C GLN A 501 -22.94 23.31 22.48
N GLY A 502 -21.70 23.22 22.94
CA GLY A 502 -20.83 22.06 22.72
C GLY A 502 -20.03 22.09 21.42
N PHE A 503 -19.96 23.22 20.73
CA PHE A 503 -19.09 23.38 19.58
C PHE A 503 -17.69 23.81 20.02
N ASP A 504 -16.65 23.22 19.42
CA ASP A 504 -15.28 23.73 19.53
C ASP A 504 -15.14 24.98 18.67
N VAL A 505 -14.79 26.09 19.29
CA VAL A 505 -14.72 27.41 18.67
C VAL A 505 -13.29 27.93 18.60
N LEU A 506 -12.87 28.39 17.44
CA LEU A 506 -11.68 29.22 17.26
C LEU A 506 -12.13 30.69 17.12
N PHE A 507 -11.77 31.54 18.09
CA PHE A 507 -12.11 32.95 18.06
C PHE A 507 -10.92 33.83 17.67
N ASP A 508 -11.03 34.53 16.54
CA ASP A 508 -10.02 35.51 16.10
C ASP A 508 -10.37 36.90 16.64
N ASP A 509 -9.89 37.17 17.85
CA ASP A 509 -10.11 38.41 18.60
C ASP A 509 -8.97 39.44 18.42
N ARG A 510 -8.03 39.23 17.51
CA ARG A 510 -6.86 40.10 17.32
C ARG A 510 -7.27 41.54 16.93
N PRO A 511 -7.03 42.57 17.77
CA PRO A 511 -7.64 43.90 17.59
C PRO A 511 -6.98 44.76 16.50
N LYS A 512 -5.75 44.46 16.11
CA LYS A 512 -4.95 45.32 15.19
C LYS A 512 -4.56 44.60 13.89
N VAL A 513 -5.28 43.55 13.54
CA VAL A 513 -5.04 42.77 12.32
C VAL A 513 -6.09 43.10 11.29
N SER A 514 -5.70 43.35 10.04
CA SER A 514 -6.63 43.69 8.99
C SER A 514 -7.60 42.53 8.66
N PRO A 515 -8.81 42.80 8.22
CA PRO A 515 -9.76 41.77 7.82
C PRO A 515 -9.21 40.82 6.76
N GLY A 516 -8.47 41.32 5.77
CA GLY A 516 -7.86 40.47 4.74
C GLY A 516 -6.88 39.45 5.28
N VAL A 517 -6.10 39.80 6.30
CA VAL A 517 -5.18 38.84 6.99
C VAL A 517 -5.97 37.80 7.77
N LYS A 518 -7.01 38.23 8.51
CA LYS A 518 -7.88 37.30 9.27
C LYS A 518 -8.56 36.27 8.36
N PHE A 519 -9.07 36.71 7.21
CA PHE A 519 -9.71 35.83 6.23
C PHE A 519 -8.70 34.89 5.57
N GLY A 520 -7.52 35.40 5.22
CA GLY A 520 -6.45 34.57 4.68
C GLY A 520 -5.98 33.48 5.68
N ASP A 521 -5.89 33.83 6.96
CA ASP A 521 -5.57 32.88 8.02
C ASP A 521 -6.69 31.84 8.21
N ALA A 522 -7.96 32.25 8.17
CA ALA A 522 -9.11 31.36 8.26
C ALA A 522 -9.15 30.37 7.08
N GLU A 523 -8.90 30.84 5.86
CA GLU A 523 -8.80 29.99 4.68
C GLU A 523 -7.64 29.00 4.81
N LEU A 524 -6.49 29.44 5.28
CA LEU A 524 -5.29 28.61 5.43
C LEU A 524 -5.48 27.53 6.49
N ILE A 525 -6.06 27.87 7.64
CA ILE A 525 -6.34 26.94 8.75
C ILE A 525 -7.37 25.88 8.33
N GLY A 526 -8.42 26.30 7.62
CA GLY A 526 -9.39 25.41 7.02
C GLY A 526 -10.48 24.89 7.96
N VAL A 527 -10.86 25.66 8.98
CA VAL A 527 -12.05 25.35 9.79
C VAL A 527 -13.28 25.35 8.87
N PRO A 528 -14.19 24.36 8.94
CA PRO A 528 -15.23 24.17 7.94
C PRO A 528 -16.26 25.30 7.90
N PHE A 529 -16.58 25.91 9.04
CA PHE A 529 -17.58 26.97 9.14
C PHE A 529 -16.98 28.22 9.76
N ILE A 530 -17.26 29.39 9.17
CA ILE A 530 -16.73 30.67 9.62
C ILE A 530 -17.90 31.62 9.81
N VAL A 531 -17.94 32.31 10.95
CA VAL A 531 -18.93 33.36 11.27
C VAL A 531 -18.18 34.67 11.47
N ILE A 532 -18.49 35.65 10.66
CA ILE A 532 -17.80 36.94 10.62
C ILE A 532 -18.73 38.05 11.16
N SER A 533 -18.31 38.67 12.24
CA SER A 533 -18.91 39.88 12.78
C SER A 533 -18.12 41.10 12.27
N GLY A 534 -18.74 41.93 11.49
CA GLY A 534 -18.06 43.04 10.83
C GLY A 534 -18.93 44.28 10.67
N ARG A 535 -18.97 44.90 9.48
CA ARG A 535 -19.61 46.19 9.21
C ARG A 535 -21.09 46.27 9.53
N ASN A 536 -21.81 45.13 9.44
CA ASN A 536 -23.25 45.05 9.70
C ASN A 536 -23.57 44.61 11.13
N ALA A 537 -22.57 44.54 12.03
CA ALA A 537 -22.74 44.09 13.42
C ALA A 537 -23.69 44.99 14.22
N ALA A 538 -23.70 46.31 13.97
CA ALA A 538 -24.62 47.24 14.62
C ALA A 538 -26.10 46.96 14.30
N GLU A 539 -26.37 46.29 13.18
CA GLU A 539 -27.71 45.86 12.76
C GLU A 539 -28.03 44.43 13.24
N GLY A 540 -27.14 43.82 14.01
CA GLY A 540 -27.27 42.42 14.46
C GLY A 540 -27.11 41.41 13.34
N ILE A 541 -26.38 41.73 12.28
CA ILE A 541 -26.17 40.90 11.09
C ILE A 541 -24.72 40.41 11.09
N VAL A 542 -24.53 39.12 10.80
CA VAL A 542 -23.24 38.47 10.62
C VAL A 542 -23.16 37.79 9.25
N GLU A 543 -21.95 37.65 8.71
CA GLU A 543 -21.71 36.84 7.54
C GLU A 543 -21.36 35.41 7.96
N VAL A 544 -22.04 34.44 7.39
CA VAL A 544 -21.72 33.03 7.56
C VAL A 544 -21.08 32.46 6.31
N TRP A 545 -20.07 31.66 6.46
CA TRP A 545 -19.28 31.12 5.37
C TRP A 545 -19.06 29.62 5.54
N ASP A 546 -19.58 28.85 4.60
CA ASP A 546 -19.26 27.43 4.45
C ASP A 546 -18.02 27.30 3.58
N ARG A 547 -16.92 26.87 4.17
CA ARG A 547 -15.61 26.82 3.50
C ARG A 547 -15.57 25.81 2.36
N ARG A 548 -16.33 24.71 2.46
CA ARG A 548 -16.36 23.65 1.46
C ARG A 548 -17.16 24.03 0.22
N SER A 549 -18.36 24.53 0.41
CA SER A 549 -19.20 24.98 -0.72
C SER A 549 -18.78 26.34 -1.28
N GLY A 550 -18.07 27.15 -0.47
CA GLY A 550 -17.75 28.53 -0.77
C GLY A 550 -18.94 29.49 -0.57
N GLU A 551 -20.08 28.98 -0.10
CA GLU A 551 -21.30 29.79 0.13
C GLU A 551 -21.07 30.79 1.27
N ARG A 552 -21.42 32.05 1.00
CA ARG A 552 -21.34 33.16 1.96
C ARG A 552 -22.65 33.92 1.96
N ASN A 553 -23.24 34.11 3.13
CA ASN A 553 -24.54 34.79 3.29
C ASN A 553 -24.54 35.68 4.54
N ASP A 554 -25.21 36.84 4.40
CA ASP A 554 -25.54 37.68 5.55
C ASP A 554 -26.81 37.14 6.21
N ILE A 555 -26.76 36.87 7.52
CA ILE A 555 -27.89 36.40 8.30
C ILE A 555 -28.00 37.17 9.63
N PRO A 556 -29.20 37.22 10.26
CA PRO A 556 -29.30 37.71 11.63
C PRO A 556 -28.42 36.90 12.57
N ALA A 557 -27.69 37.54 13.46
CA ALA A 557 -26.83 36.88 14.43
C ALA A 557 -27.58 35.84 15.29
N THR A 558 -28.87 36.10 15.56
CA THR A 558 -29.77 35.17 16.29
C THR A 558 -30.02 33.84 15.56
N GLU A 559 -29.77 33.78 14.26
CA GLU A 559 -29.92 32.57 13.44
C GLU A 559 -28.62 31.81 13.24
N ALA A 560 -27.48 32.36 13.67
CA ALA A 560 -26.14 31.77 13.43
C ALA A 560 -26.00 30.39 14.07
N LEU A 561 -26.52 30.17 15.25
CA LEU A 561 -26.49 28.88 15.91
C LEU A 561 -27.32 27.82 15.15
N ALA A 562 -28.49 28.16 14.67
CA ALA A 562 -29.33 27.27 13.86
C ALA A 562 -28.65 26.92 12.52
N TRP A 563 -28.03 27.92 11.89
CA TRP A 563 -27.25 27.72 10.67
C TRP A 563 -26.09 26.75 10.87
N LEU A 564 -25.34 26.90 11.97
CA LEU A 564 -24.22 26.03 12.32
C LEU A 564 -24.69 24.58 12.61
N ARG A 565 -25.73 24.41 13.41
CA ARG A 565 -26.29 23.08 13.75
C ARG A 565 -26.77 22.32 12.52
N ALA A 566 -27.36 23.00 11.56
CA ALA A 566 -27.86 22.36 10.34
C ALA A 566 -26.73 21.79 9.45
N ARG A 567 -25.47 22.22 9.65
CA ARG A 567 -24.32 21.88 8.81
C ARG A 567 -23.24 21.07 9.53
N ALA A 568 -23.13 21.23 10.85
CA ALA A 568 -22.07 20.63 11.63
C ALA A 568 -22.44 19.25 12.25
N ASN A 569 -23.68 18.81 12.11
CA ASN A 569 -24.19 17.54 12.61
C ASN A 569 -24.20 16.44 11.54
#